data_98069bbd20e7430f9ffbaeaa74bc4771
#
_entry.id   98069bbd20e7430f9ffbaeaa74bc4771
#
_cell.length_a   1.000
_cell.length_b   1.000
_cell.length_c   1.000
_cell.angle_alpha   90.00
_cell.angle_beta   90.00
_cell.angle_gamma   90.00
#
_symmetry.space_group_name_H-M   'P 1'
#
loop_
_entity.id
_entity.type
_entity.pdbx_description
1 polymer ?
#
loop_
_entity_poly.entity_id
_entity_poly.type
_entity_poly.pdbx_seq_one_letter_code
_entity_poly.pdbx_strand_id
1 'polypeptide(L)'
;MLNKFLITKFFLILLMVTACGSNPEPINYGHDECEFCRMLITDNRYGAELVTDKGKLFKFDEVGCMIEYAMVKNLIGDDNQKFLVTDFASPETFMDAANAFFAHNENFRSPMGLNVTAFDSEISRQKFAAENGGHLLNWVDVIELVKQRSM
;
A
#
# COMPACT_ATOMS: atom_id res chain seq x y z
N MET A 1 -40.41 36.76 10.85
CA MET A 1 -38.96 37.00 10.64
C MET A 1 -38.06 36.01 11.39
N LEU A 2 -38.55 35.33 12.41
CA LEU A 2 -37.76 34.39 13.24
C LEU A 2 -37.39 33.08 12.52
N ASN A 3 -38.24 32.56 11.62
CA ASN A 3 -38.02 31.30 10.93
C ASN A 3 -36.86 31.28 9.90
N LYS A 4 -36.56 32.40 9.27
CA LYS A 4 -35.46 32.45 8.27
C LYS A 4 -34.08 32.34 8.92
N PHE A 5 -33.91 32.91 10.10
CA PHE A 5 -32.65 32.84 10.85
C PHE A 5 -32.36 31.42 11.40
N LEU A 6 -33.40 30.69 11.78
CA LEU A 6 -33.25 29.30 12.26
C LEU A 6 -32.87 28.35 11.12
N ILE A 7 -33.48 28.51 9.94
CA ILE A 7 -33.21 27.68 8.75
C ILE A 7 -31.79 27.94 8.24
N THR A 8 -31.32 29.20 8.25
CA THR A 8 -29.95 29.54 7.83
C THR A 8 -28.90 28.96 8.77
N LYS A 9 -29.14 28.93 10.10
CA LYS A 9 -28.25 28.30 11.07
C LYS A 9 -28.25 26.77 10.95
N PHE A 10 -29.37 26.16 10.65
CA PHE A 10 -29.48 24.71 10.46
C PHE A 10 -28.78 24.27 9.17
N PHE A 11 -28.82 25.05 8.11
CA PHE A 11 -28.14 24.77 6.84
C PHE A 11 -26.61 24.94 6.94
N LEU A 12 -26.15 25.85 7.81
CA LEU A 12 -24.69 26.04 8.04
C LEU A 12 -24.05 24.92 8.84
N ILE A 13 -24.82 24.22 9.69
CA ILE A 13 -24.31 23.06 10.49
C ILE A 13 -24.20 21.80 9.64
N LEU A 14 -24.97 21.68 8.55
CA LEU A 14 -24.96 20.50 7.67
C LEU A 14 -23.74 20.44 6.74
N LEU A 15 -22.97 21.53 6.61
CA LEU A 15 -21.78 21.60 5.74
C LEU A 15 -20.47 21.14 6.39
N MET A 16 -20.49 20.69 7.66
CA MET A 16 -19.31 20.26 8.40
C MET A 16 -19.11 18.73 8.41
N VAL A 17 -19.72 18.00 7.47
CA VAL A 17 -19.38 16.59 7.29
C VAL A 17 -18.17 16.53 6.35
N THR A 18 -17.00 16.92 6.84
CA THR A 18 -15.73 16.59 6.18
C THR A 18 -15.57 15.09 6.26
N ALA A 19 -15.67 14.42 5.11
CA ALA A 19 -15.31 13.03 4.99
C ALA A 19 -13.85 12.88 5.44
N CYS A 20 -13.63 12.28 6.60
CA CYS A 20 -12.32 11.82 7.07
C CYS A 20 -11.90 10.63 6.20
N GLY A 21 -11.46 10.90 4.98
CA GLY A 21 -10.71 9.96 4.17
C GLY A 21 -9.27 10.05 4.62
N SER A 22 -8.73 9.00 5.26
CA SER A 22 -7.29 8.96 5.51
C SER A 22 -6.57 8.84 4.16
N ASN A 23 -5.80 9.87 3.85
CA ASN A 23 -4.85 9.82 2.74
C ASN A 23 -3.62 9.01 3.18
N PRO A 24 -2.90 8.36 2.24
CA PRO A 24 -1.60 7.78 2.56
C PRO A 24 -0.69 8.86 3.18
N GLU A 25 0.08 8.47 4.19
CA GLU A 25 1.06 9.35 4.83
C GLU A 25 2.46 8.93 4.37
N PRO A 26 3.38 9.86 4.10
CA PRO A 26 4.74 9.49 3.74
C PRO A 26 5.38 8.60 4.80
N ILE A 27 6.07 7.53 4.37
CA ILE A 27 6.93 6.74 5.25
C ILE A 27 8.14 7.59 5.61
N ASN A 28 8.43 7.72 6.90
CA ASN A 28 9.63 8.37 7.39
C ASN A 28 10.78 7.34 7.47
N TYR A 29 11.44 7.13 6.33
CA TYR A 29 12.49 6.11 6.19
C TYR A 29 13.64 6.31 7.19
N GLY A 30 14.06 5.22 7.83
CA GLY A 30 15.05 5.22 8.89
C GLY A 30 14.48 5.58 10.28
N HIS A 31 13.18 5.88 10.39
CA HIS A 31 12.50 6.24 11.64
C HIS A 31 11.24 5.44 11.89
N ASP A 32 10.41 5.21 10.86
CA ASP A 32 9.20 4.40 11.00
C ASP A 32 9.55 2.90 11.06
N GLU A 33 8.79 2.17 11.87
CA GLU A 33 8.91 0.72 12.01
C GLU A 33 7.84 0.00 11.20
N CYS A 34 8.21 -1.13 10.60
CA CYS A 34 7.26 -2.03 9.95
C CYS A 34 6.28 -2.61 10.98
N GLU A 35 4.97 -2.47 10.73
CA GLU A 35 3.94 -2.95 11.65
C GLU A 35 3.96 -4.47 11.85
N PHE A 36 4.47 -5.23 10.88
CA PHE A 36 4.52 -6.69 10.96
C PHE A 36 5.83 -7.21 11.55
N CYS A 37 6.98 -6.93 10.91
CA CYS A 37 8.28 -7.49 11.33
C CYS A 37 8.99 -6.67 12.40
N ARG A 38 8.53 -5.45 12.71
CA ARG A 38 9.09 -4.52 13.71
C ARG A 38 10.49 -4.00 13.41
N MET A 39 10.97 -4.19 12.19
CA MET A 39 12.23 -3.61 11.73
C MET A 39 12.01 -2.19 11.22
N LEU A 40 13.08 -1.36 11.25
CA LEU A 40 13.03 -0.02 10.64
C LEU A 40 12.85 -0.13 9.12
N ILE A 41 11.96 0.70 8.58
CA ILE A 41 11.74 0.82 7.15
C ILE A 41 12.83 1.71 6.59
N THR A 42 13.76 1.15 5.80
CA THR A 42 14.95 1.88 5.35
C THR A 42 15.06 2.01 3.83
N ASP A 43 14.47 1.09 3.05
CA ASP A 43 14.54 1.13 1.59
C ASP A 43 13.27 1.74 0.99
N ASN A 44 13.41 2.96 0.47
CA ASN A 44 12.28 3.73 -0.08
C ASN A 44 11.71 3.18 -1.40
N ARG A 45 12.30 2.12 -1.96
CA ARG A 45 11.81 1.46 -3.17
C ARG A 45 10.77 0.37 -2.90
N TYR A 46 10.65 -0.09 -1.64
CA TYR A 46 9.83 -1.25 -1.28
C TYR A 46 8.71 -0.95 -0.28
N GLY A 47 8.69 0.22 0.33
CA GLY A 47 7.71 0.58 1.34
C GLY A 47 6.27 0.34 0.89
N ALA A 48 5.43 -0.09 1.81
CA ALA A 48 4.02 -0.35 1.56
C ALA A 48 3.14 0.18 2.70
N GLU A 49 1.88 0.48 2.41
CA GLU A 49 0.90 0.98 3.37
C GLU A 49 -0.44 0.26 3.24
N LEU A 50 -1.07 -0.01 4.37
CA LEU A 50 -2.45 -0.47 4.45
C LEU A 50 -3.30 0.59 5.15
N VAL A 51 -4.30 1.10 4.44
CA VAL A 51 -5.31 2.02 5.00
C VAL A 51 -6.61 1.27 5.15
N THR A 52 -7.08 1.16 6.40
CA THR A 52 -8.31 0.44 6.70
C THR A 52 -9.56 1.28 6.42
N ASP A 53 -10.71 0.62 6.32
CA ASP A 53 -12.06 1.23 6.22
C ASP A 53 -12.33 2.29 7.29
N LYS A 54 -11.72 2.12 8.49
CA LYS A 54 -11.83 3.05 9.62
C LYS A 54 -10.80 4.18 9.57
N GLY A 55 -10.02 4.25 8.51
CA GLY A 55 -9.00 5.27 8.32
C GLY A 55 -7.73 5.06 9.12
N LYS A 56 -7.50 3.86 9.68
CA LYS A 56 -6.23 3.54 10.34
C LYS A 56 -5.19 3.17 9.29
N LEU A 57 -4.01 3.76 9.39
CA LEU A 57 -2.89 3.54 8.50
C LEU A 57 -1.83 2.68 9.19
N PHE A 58 -1.27 1.73 8.43
CA PHE A 58 -0.16 0.88 8.84
C PHE A 58 0.93 0.91 7.78
N LYS A 59 2.19 0.95 8.21
CA LYS A 59 3.37 1.05 7.35
C LYS A 59 4.20 -0.24 7.40
N PHE A 60 4.76 -0.61 6.26
CA PHE A 60 5.50 -1.85 6.09
C PHE A 60 6.76 -1.61 5.27
N ASP A 61 7.79 -2.41 5.51
CA ASP A 61 9.07 -2.33 4.82
C ASP A 61 9.05 -2.92 3.40
N GLU A 62 8.11 -3.86 3.16
CA GLU A 62 7.81 -4.39 1.82
C GLU A 62 6.37 -4.91 1.72
N VAL A 63 5.92 -5.16 0.50
CA VAL A 63 4.59 -5.68 0.20
C VAL A 63 4.30 -7.03 0.87
N GLY A 64 5.32 -7.87 1.08
CA GLY A 64 5.19 -9.16 1.77
C GLY A 64 4.70 -8.99 3.20
N CYS A 65 5.33 -8.12 3.97
CA CYS A 65 4.92 -7.83 5.35
C CYS A 65 3.50 -7.26 5.42
N MET A 66 3.10 -6.43 4.46
CA MET A 66 1.74 -5.90 4.38
C MET A 66 0.72 -7.02 4.15
N ILE A 67 0.99 -7.95 3.22
CA ILE A 67 0.11 -9.09 2.92
C ILE A 67 0.03 -10.04 4.12
N GLU A 68 1.16 -10.41 4.74
CA GLU A 68 1.18 -11.28 5.92
C GLU A 68 0.38 -10.68 7.08
N TYR A 69 0.55 -9.37 7.34
CA TYR A 69 -0.26 -8.65 8.33
C TYR A 69 -1.75 -8.72 7.99
N ALA A 70 -2.11 -8.43 6.74
CA ALA A 70 -3.50 -8.44 6.28
C ALA A 70 -4.12 -9.84 6.35
N MET A 71 -3.37 -10.91 6.08
CA MET A 71 -3.82 -12.30 6.24
C MET A 71 -4.12 -12.62 7.71
N VAL A 72 -3.22 -12.27 8.64
CA VAL A 72 -3.43 -12.47 10.09
C VAL A 72 -4.65 -11.71 10.60
N LYS A 73 -4.94 -10.54 10.02
CA LYS A 73 -6.09 -9.70 10.39
C LYS A 73 -7.37 -10.01 9.59
N ASN A 74 -7.35 -10.98 8.67
CA ASN A 74 -8.46 -11.31 7.76
C ASN A 74 -8.95 -10.10 6.94
N LEU A 75 -8.02 -9.30 6.42
CA LEU A 75 -8.29 -8.11 5.61
C LEU A 75 -8.13 -8.36 4.10
N ILE A 76 -7.53 -9.49 3.70
CA ILE A 76 -7.40 -9.86 2.27
C ILE A 76 -8.79 -10.16 1.69
N GLY A 77 -9.11 -9.52 0.56
CA GLY A 77 -10.40 -9.68 -0.11
C GLY A 77 -11.51 -8.77 0.41
N ASP A 78 -11.20 -7.85 1.33
CA ASP A 78 -12.10 -6.79 1.75
C ASP A 78 -11.85 -5.53 0.91
N ASP A 79 -12.80 -5.20 0.02
CA ASP A 79 -12.71 -4.08 -0.92
C ASP A 79 -12.70 -2.69 -0.24
N ASN A 80 -12.99 -2.63 1.06
CA ASN A 80 -12.92 -1.38 1.83
C ASN A 80 -11.50 -1.05 2.32
N GLN A 81 -10.55 -1.97 2.16
CA GLN A 81 -9.16 -1.78 2.51
C GLN A 81 -8.37 -1.24 1.31
N LYS A 82 -7.45 -0.31 1.55
CA LYS A 82 -6.54 0.18 0.50
C LYS A 82 -5.14 -0.38 0.75
N PHE A 83 -4.66 -1.17 -0.18
CA PHE A 83 -3.30 -1.70 -0.21
C PHE A 83 -2.47 -0.83 -1.13
N LEU A 84 -1.46 -0.16 -0.60
CA LEU A 84 -0.62 0.77 -1.34
C LEU A 84 0.82 0.23 -1.35
N VAL A 85 1.47 0.35 -2.50
CA VAL A 85 2.86 -0.05 -2.71
C VAL A 85 3.65 1.08 -3.34
N THR A 86 4.94 1.15 -3.07
CA THR A 86 5.82 2.14 -3.68
C THR A 86 6.16 1.76 -5.12
N ASP A 87 6.13 2.72 -6.04
CA ASP A 87 6.67 2.55 -7.38
C ASP A 87 8.20 2.45 -7.32
N PHE A 88 8.74 1.31 -7.74
CA PHE A 88 10.20 1.08 -7.76
C PHE A 88 10.96 2.05 -8.66
N ALA A 89 10.33 2.50 -9.74
CA ALA A 89 10.93 3.46 -10.68
C ALA A 89 10.86 4.91 -10.15
N SER A 90 9.92 5.21 -9.24
CA SER A 90 9.74 6.52 -8.62
C SER A 90 9.54 6.36 -7.10
N PRO A 91 10.63 6.11 -6.35
CA PRO A 91 10.56 5.87 -4.92
C PRO A 91 9.77 6.93 -4.14
N GLU A 92 9.10 6.52 -3.07
CA GLU A 92 8.20 7.34 -2.23
C GLU A 92 6.87 7.73 -2.91
N THR A 93 6.63 7.29 -4.16
CA THR A 93 5.33 7.44 -4.83
C THR A 93 4.48 6.20 -4.56
N PHE A 94 3.36 6.37 -3.87
CA PHE A 94 2.41 5.28 -3.61
C PHE A 94 1.42 5.11 -4.75
N MET A 95 1.10 3.86 -5.04
CA MET A 95 0.06 3.44 -5.98
C MET A 95 -0.76 2.30 -5.38
N ASP A 96 -1.99 2.15 -5.86
CA ASP A 96 -2.87 1.06 -5.46
C ASP A 96 -2.31 -0.29 -5.93
N ALA A 97 -2.12 -1.22 -5.00
CA ALA A 97 -1.54 -2.53 -5.29
C ALA A 97 -2.38 -3.36 -6.28
N ALA A 98 -3.70 -3.20 -6.27
CA ALA A 98 -4.58 -3.94 -7.18
C ALA A 98 -4.38 -3.52 -8.65
N ASN A 99 -3.89 -2.29 -8.88
CA ASN A 99 -3.62 -1.72 -10.20
C ASN A 99 -2.14 -1.72 -10.57
N ALA A 100 -1.26 -2.07 -9.64
CA ALA A 100 0.18 -2.10 -9.87
C ALA A 100 0.64 -3.31 -10.68
N PHE A 101 1.76 -3.17 -11.35
CA PHE A 101 2.44 -4.21 -12.11
C PHE A 101 3.64 -4.70 -11.34
N PHE A 102 3.77 -6.01 -11.12
CA PHE A 102 4.84 -6.57 -10.30
C PHE A 102 5.83 -7.40 -11.11
N ALA A 103 7.07 -7.43 -10.61
CA ALA A 103 8.10 -8.36 -11.08
C ALA A 103 8.77 -9.03 -9.87
N HIS A 104 9.04 -10.33 -9.98
CA HIS A 104 9.75 -11.12 -8.99
C HIS A 104 11.04 -11.68 -9.58
N ASN A 105 12.15 -11.56 -8.85
CA ASN A 105 13.42 -12.19 -9.22
C ASN A 105 14.24 -12.46 -7.96
N GLU A 106 14.75 -13.68 -7.81
CA GLU A 106 15.60 -14.12 -6.69
C GLU A 106 16.87 -13.27 -6.50
N ASN A 107 17.31 -12.55 -7.54
CA ASN A 107 18.45 -11.65 -7.45
C ASN A 107 18.10 -10.27 -6.87
N PHE A 108 16.81 -9.93 -6.75
CA PHE A 108 16.37 -8.70 -6.09
C PHE A 108 16.39 -8.92 -4.59
N ARG A 109 17.05 -8.03 -3.88
CA ARG A 109 17.12 -8.11 -2.44
C ARG A 109 16.17 -7.11 -1.83
N SER A 110 14.92 -7.52 -1.66
CA SER A 110 13.96 -6.75 -0.86
C SER A 110 14.23 -6.92 0.63
N PRO A 111 13.77 -6.00 1.50
CA PRO A 111 14.08 -5.99 2.93
C PRO A 111 13.86 -7.32 3.65
N MET A 112 12.74 -8.00 3.39
CA MET A 112 12.41 -9.32 3.98
C MET A 112 12.58 -10.48 3.01
N GLY A 113 13.14 -10.20 1.81
CA GLY A 113 13.50 -11.22 0.85
C GLY A 113 12.32 -11.82 0.08
N LEU A 114 11.18 -11.14 -0.03
CA LEU A 114 10.15 -11.53 -0.98
C LEU A 114 10.60 -11.33 -2.43
N ASN A 115 11.52 -10.37 -2.65
CA ASN A 115 12.15 -10.08 -3.94
C ASN A 115 11.14 -9.68 -5.03
N VAL A 116 10.09 -8.97 -4.63
CA VAL A 116 9.06 -8.41 -5.51
C VAL A 116 9.22 -6.90 -5.59
N THR A 117 9.21 -6.38 -6.82
CA THR A 117 9.19 -4.94 -7.13
C THR A 117 7.86 -4.57 -7.75
N ALA A 118 7.35 -3.37 -7.47
CA ALA A 118 6.09 -2.85 -8.02
C ALA A 118 6.34 -1.66 -8.94
N PHE A 119 5.52 -1.49 -9.99
CA PHE A 119 5.62 -0.43 -10.97
C PHE A 119 4.24 0.15 -11.28
N ASP A 120 4.19 1.44 -11.59
CA ASP A 120 2.98 2.15 -11.99
C ASP A 120 2.52 1.80 -13.41
N SER A 121 3.43 1.32 -14.26
CA SER A 121 3.14 0.97 -15.65
C SER A 121 3.71 -0.37 -16.08
N GLU A 122 2.99 -1.01 -16.97
CA GLU A 122 3.46 -2.26 -17.60
C GLU A 122 4.76 -2.06 -18.39
N ILE A 123 4.94 -0.90 -18.99
CA ILE A 123 6.15 -0.57 -19.75
C ILE A 123 7.37 -0.53 -18.83
N SER A 124 7.27 0.13 -17.67
CA SER A 124 8.34 0.19 -16.66
C SER A 124 8.71 -1.19 -16.17
N ARG A 125 7.71 -2.02 -15.83
CA ARG A 125 7.90 -3.41 -15.42
C ARG A 125 8.58 -4.27 -16.47
N GLN A 126 8.12 -4.20 -17.73
CA GLN A 126 8.69 -4.98 -18.84
C GLN A 126 10.14 -4.58 -19.13
N LYS A 127 10.43 -3.27 -19.13
CA LYS A 127 11.80 -2.78 -19.29
C LYS A 127 12.70 -3.31 -18.17
N PHE A 128 12.26 -3.20 -16.93
CA PHE A 128 13.00 -3.68 -15.78
C PHE A 128 13.26 -5.20 -15.85
N ALA A 129 12.24 -6.00 -16.18
CA ALA A 129 12.37 -7.45 -16.33
C ALA A 129 13.26 -7.86 -17.49
N ALA A 130 13.26 -7.10 -18.61
CA ALA A 130 14.16 -7.35 -19.74
C ALA A 130 15.63 -7.11 -19.38
N GLU A 131 15.91 -6.12 -18.53
CA GLU A 131 17.28 -5.78 -18.10
C GLU A 131 17.79 -6.68 -16.97
N ASN A 132 16.90 -7.12 -16.06
CA ASN A 132 17.27 -7.80 -14.83
C ASN A 132 16.79 -9.26 -14.74
N GLY A 133 15.98 -9.70 -15.69
CA GLY A 133 15.29 -10.99 -15.64
C GLY A 133 14.12 -10.98 -14.66
N GLY A 134 13.46 -12.13 -14.51
CA GLY A 134 12.40 -12.34 -13.52
C GLY A 134 11.07 -12.71 -14.12
N HIS A 135 10.10 -12.96 -13.23
CA HIS A 135 8.73 -13.33 -13.56
C HIS A 135 7.80 -12.13 -13.39
N LEU A 136 6.90 -11.93 -14.35
CA LEU A 136 5.90 -10.88 -14.27
C LEU A 136 4.71 -11.38 -13.45
N LEU A 137 4.29 -10.58 -12.46
CA LEU A 137 3.21 -10.90 -11.55
C LEU A 137 2.14 -9.81 -11.58
N ASN A 138 0.92 -10.17 -11.19
CA ASN A 138 -0.15 -9.25 -10.81
C ASN A 138 -0.38 -9.31 -9.29
N TRP A 139 -1.30 -8.50 -8.77
CA TRP A 139 -1.59 -8.44 -7.34
C TRP A 139 -1.99 -9.81 -6.73
N VAL A 140 -2.81 -10.58 -7.43
CA VAL A 140 -3.26 -11.91 -6.97
C VAL A 140 -2.08 -12.87 -6.90
N ASP A 141 -1.18 -12.83 -7.89
CA ASP A 141 0.02 -13.67 -7.91
C ASP A 141 0.96 -13.34 -6.72
N VAL A 142 1.09 -12.06 -6.36
CA VAL A 142 1.90 -11.65 -5.19
C VAL A 142 1.29 -12.16 -3.89
N ILE A 143 -0.04 -12.06 -3.72
CA ILE A 143 -0.73 -12.63 -2.55
C ILE A 143 -0.48 -14.13 -2.47
N GLU A 144 -0.59 -14.85 -3.58
CA GLU A 144 -0.38 -16.30 -3.60
C GLU A 144 1.07 -16.68 -3.30
N LEU A 145 2.03 -15.92 -3.82
CA LEU A 145 3.46 -16.10 -3.51
C LEU A 145 3.73 -15.97 -2.00
N VAL A 146 3.14 -14.96 -1.34
CA VAL A 146 3.27 -14.78 0.10
C VAL A 146 2.64 -15.93 0.88
N LYS A 147 1.44 -16.39 0.48
CA LYS A 147 0.79 -17.55 1.11
C LYS A 147 1.66 -18.81 1.07
N GLN A 148 2.24 -19.10 -0.10
CA GLN A 148 3.10 -20.29 -0.28
C GLN A 148 4.36 -20.22 0.59
N ARG A 149 4.89 -19.02 0.81
CA ARG A 149 6.06 -18.80 1.66
C ARG A 149 5.75 -18.95 3.16
N SER A 150 4.52 -18.62 3.57
CA SER A 150 4.10 -18.64 4.99
C SER A 150 3.62 -20.02 5.48
N MET A 151 3.52 -21.02 4.57
CA MET A 151 3.19 -22.42 4.89
C MET A 151 4.43 -23.24 5.19
#